data_e03fca87daff142af99c3082f4e49df7
#
_entry.id   e03fca87daff142af99c3082f4e49df7
#
_cell.length_a   1.000
_cell.length_b   1.000
_cell.length_c   1.000
_cell.angle_alpha   90.00
_cell.angle_beta   90.00
_cell.angle_gamma   90.00
#
_symmetry.space_group_name_H-M   'P 1'
#
loop_
_entity.id
_entity.type
_entity.pdbx_description
1 polymer ?
#
loop_
_entity_poly.entity_id
_entity_poly.type
_entity_poly.pdbx_seq_one_letter_code
_entity_poly.pdbx_strand_id
1 'polypeptide(L)'
;MSKKSESAPSRRKFLKTSGSAVAAGTALSQIPIENVVHAAGSDTVSVALVGCGGRGSGAIAQIRNTRGNTRLVAVADVNAKKAKDRVDGYKKQFNDWVDVPEDRIFGGIDGYKHAIDSGADLVVIATPPGFKPQQFEYAVKAGKHVFCEKPVASDAPGVRRVLAATQEAKKKNLLIGIGLQRRHEERYINNVKMLHDGAIGEINLMRVYWNGRGIWYRNREPGMTDMQFQCNNWYHFIWASGDQICEQHIHNLDVGNWVMNDYPIMANGMGGGEERMGGDRSKSQIFDHTFVEYTYASGHKMYSQGRHLGGNKTFSHVAEYAHGSKGT
;
A
#
# COMPACT_ATOMS: atom_id res chain seq x y z
N MET A 1 7.52 -37.39 44.60
CA MET A 1 7.33 -35.95 44.27
C MET A 1 7.08 -35.85 42.78
N SER A 2 5.82 -35.73 42.39
CA SER A 2 5.39 -35.66 40.97
C SER A 2 5.55 -34.23 40.46
N LYS A 3 6.34 -34.04 39.38
CA LYS A 3 6.43 -32.76 38.65
C LYS A 3 5.11 -32.57 37.86
N LYS A 4 4.33 -31.57 38.27
CA LYS A 4 3.21 -31.09 37.44
C LYS A 4 3.75 -30.52 36.13
N SER A 5 3.34 -31.05 35.00
CA SER A 5 3.56 -30.46 33.68
C SER A 5 2.74 -29.17 33.61
N GLU A 6 3.41 -28.04 33.43
CA GLU A 6 2.73 -26.80 33.09
C GLU A 6 2.12 -26.94 31.68
N SER A 7 0.80 -26.84 31.58
CA SER A 7 0.10 -26.84 30.32
C SER A 7 0.39 -25.53 29.58
N ALA A 8 0.66 -25.63 28.29
CA ALA A 8 0.82 -24.48 27.40
C ALA A 8 -0.35 -23.49 27.54
N PRO A 9 -0.10 -22.17 27.50
CA PRO A 9 -1.15 -21.17 27.68
C PRO A 9 -2.22 -21.29 26.62
N SER A 10 -3.49 -21.22 27.03
CA SER A 10 -4.60 -21.33 26.09
C SER A 10 -4.59 -20.18 25.08
N ARG A 11 -5.04 -20.45 23.86
CA ARG A 11 -5.17 -19.53 22.71
C ARG A 11 -5.78 -18.16 23.12
N ARG A 12 -6.74 -18.17 24.03
CA ARG A 12 -7.42 -16.99 24.55
C ARG A 12 -6.52 -16.14 25.47
N LYS A 13 -5.61 -16.77 26.21
CA LYS A 13 -4.64 -16.09 27.10
C LYS A 13 -3.52 -15.45 26.28
N PHE A 14 -3.05 -16.13 25.23
CA PHE A 14 -2.06 -15.61 24.27
C PHE A 14 -2.57 -14.37 23.53
N LEU A 15 -3.81 -14.42 22.99
CA LEU A 15 -4.42 -13.28 22.28
C LEU A 15 -4.66 -12.07 23.20
N LYS A 16 -5.01 -12.28 24.47
CA LYS A 16 -5.15 -11.18 25.43
C LYS A 16 -3.81 -10.51 25.76
N THR A 17 -2.74 -11.28 25.86
CA THR A 17 -1.39 -10.75 26.16
C THR A 17 -0.81 -10.00 24.95
N SER A 18 -1.06 -10.47 23.71
CA SER A 18 -0.63 -9.79 22.49
C SER A 18 -1.39 -8.49 22.24
N GLY A 19 -2.69 -8.43 22.59
CA GLY A 19 -3.50 -7.21 22.49
C GLY A 19 -3.06 -6.08 23.44
N SER A 20 -2.45 -6.42 24.56
CA SER A 20 -1.94 -5.43 25.54
C SER A 20 -0.57 -4.85 25.16
N ALA A 21 0.19 -5.53 24.29
CA ALA A 21 1.49 -5.05 23.81
C ALA A 21 1.39 -3.99 22.69
N VAL A 22 0.21 -3.81 22.11
CA VAL A 22 -0.06 -2.77 21.07
C VAL A 22 -0.10 -1.35 21.65
N ALA A 23 -0.16 -1.19 22.98
CA ALA A 23 -0.09 0.11 23.64
C ALA A 23 1.34 0.66 23.79
N ALA A 24 2.37 -0.12 23.46
CA ALA A 24 3.78 0.31 23.46
C ALA A 24 4.27 0.38 22.00
N GLY A 25 4.20 1.56 21.42
CA GLY A 25 4.39 1.83 19.99
C GLY A 25 5.80 1.67 19.43
N THR A 26 6.48 0.53 19.58
CA THR A 26 7.78 0.31 18.94
C THR A 26 8.14 -1.17 18.63
N ALA A 27 7.25 -2.15 18.82
CA ALA A 27 7.61 -3.56 18.69
C ALA A 27 6.98 -4.30 17.48
N LEU A 28 6.25 -3.64 16.60
CA LEU A 28 5.52 -4.30 15.51
C LEU A 28 6.38 -4.67 14.29
N SER A 29 7.63 -4.21 14.20
CA SER A 29 8.52 -4.52 13.08
C SER A 29 9.26 -5.87 13.20
N GLN A 30 9.09 -6.60 14.32
CA GLN A 30 9.81 -7.84 14.57
C GLN A 30 8.94 -9.03 15.01
N ILE A 31 7.62 -8.97 14.86
CA ILE A 31 6.82 -10.19 15.10
C ILE A 31 6.97 -11.06 13.83
N PRO A 32 7.63 -12.23 13.93
CA PRO A 32 7.67 -13.15 12.80
C PRO A 32 6.23 -13.54 12.42
N ILE A 33 5.92 -13.52 11.14
CA ILE A 33 4.60 -13.92 10.60
C ILE A 33 4.22 -15.32 11.13
N GLU A 34 5.19 -16.16 11.36
CA GLU A 34 5.09 -17.50 11.94
C GLU A 34 4.27 -17.55 13.25
N ASN A 35 4.30 -16.49 14.06
CA ASN A 35 3.61 -16.47 15.36
C ASN A 35 2.17 -15.95 15.29
N VAL A 36 1.69 -15.54 14.16
CA VAL A 36 0.44 -14.79 14.04
C VAL A 36 -0.66 -15.54 13.28
N VAL A 37 -0.29 -16.48 12.42
CA VAL A 37 -1.22 -17.15 11.52
C VAL A 37 -1.19 -18.67 11.73
N HIS A 38 -1.87 -19.15 12.74
CA HIS A 38 -2.23 -20.57 12.85
C HIS A 38 -3.74 -20.71 12.83
N ALA A 39 -4.33 -20.80 11.64
CA ALA A 39 -5.64 -21.37 11.46
C ALA A 39 -5.54 -22.89 11.70
N ALA A 40 -6.52 -23.47 12.36
CA ALA A 40 -6.51 -24.85 12.83
C ALA A 40 -5.94 -25.84 11.80
N GLY A 41 -4.75 -26.38 12.03
CA GLY A 41 -4.21 -27.58 11.42
C GLY A 41 -3.15 -27.45 10.34
N SER A 42 -2.75 -26.23 9.92
CA SER A 42 -1.68 -26.05 8.92
C SER A 42 -0.74 -24.90 9.33
N ASP A 43 0.56 -25.15 9.28
CA ASP A 43 1.60 -24.11 9.46
C ASP A 43 1.79 -23.24 8.21
N THR A 44 0.98 -23.44 7.17
CA THR A 44 1.09 -22.75 5.89
C THR A 44 0.07 -21.62 5.79
N VAL A 45 0.54 -20.39 5.51
CA VAL A 45 -0.31 -19.23 5.23
C VAL A 45 -0.72 -19.23 3.76
N SER A 46 -2.00 -19.39 3.51
CA SER A 46 -2.58 -19.33 2.16
C SER A 46 -2.76 -17.89 1.70
N VAL A 47 -2.19 -17.55 0.55
CA VAL A 47 -2.16 -16.18 0.01
C VAL A 47 -3.04 -16.06 -1.23
N ALA A 48 -3.90 -15.05 -1.28
CA ALA A 48 -4.58 -14.61 -2.51
C ALA A 48 -3.99 -13.29 -3.03
N LEU A 49 -3.80 -13.19 -4.35
CA LEU A 49 -3.38 -11.97 -5.01
C LEU A 49 -4.55 -11.31 -5.75
N VAL A 50 -4.81 -10.04 -5.45
CA VAL A 50 -5.77 -9.20 -6.17
C VAL A 50 -5.01 -8.06 -6.88
N GLY A 51 -4.95 -8.15 -8.21
CA GLY A 51 -4.16 -7.25 -9.05
C GLY A 51 -2.83 -7.85 -9.51
N CYS A 52 -2.80 -8.48 -10.68
CA CYS A 52 -1.65 -9.19 -11.26
C CYS A 52 -0.73 -8.26 -12.08
N GLY A 53 -0.65 -6.96 -11.75
CA GLY A 53 0.27 -6.00 -12.34
C GLY A 53 1.71 -6.20 -11.89
N GLY A 54 2.62 -5.31 -12.33
CA GLY A 54 4.03 -5.36 -11.95
C GLY A 54 4.24 -5.32 -10.44
N ARG A 55 3.52 -4.46 -9.72
CA ARG A 55 3.63 -4.35 -8.25
C ARG A 55 3.10 -5.60 -7.54
N GLY A 56 1.93 -6.13 -7.95
CA GLY A 56 1.40 -7.37 -7.39
C GLY A 56 2.35 -8.55 -7.63
N SER A 57 2.91 -8.66 -8.83
CA SER A 57 3.92 -9.69 -9.13
C SER A 57 5.16 -9.58 -8.24
N GLY A 58 5.65 -8.35 -8.03
CA GLY A 58 6.78 -8.11 -7.12
C GLY A 58 6.45 -8.48 -5.67
N ALA A 59 5.23 -8.16 -5.19
CA ALA A 59 4.80 -8.51 -3.83
C ALA A 59 4.76 -10.04 -3.64
N ILE A 60 4.25 -10.79 -4.62
CA ILE A 60 4.23 -12.26 -4.58
C ILE A 60 5.64 -12.84 -4.52
N ALA A 61 6.58 -12.33 -5.33
CA ALA A 61 7.97 -12.76 -5.28
C ALA A 61 8.62 -12.46 -3.91
N GLN A 62 8.29 -11.32 -3.31
CA GLN A 62 8.78 -10.96 -1.98
C GLN A 62 8.19 -11.86 -0.89
N ILE A 63 6.90 -12.16 -0.92
CA ILE A 63 6.25 -13.07 0.03
C ILE A 63 6.87 -14.47 -0.06
N ARG A 64 7.10 -14.98 -1.28
CA ARG A 64 7.78 -16.27 -1.48
C ARG A 64 9.14 -16.33 -0.79
N ASN A 65 9.85 -15.20 -0.70
CA ASN A 65 11.18 -15.11 -0.11
C ASN A 65 11.17 -14.78 1.39
N THR A 66 9.99 -14.67 2.03
CA THR A 66 9.90 -14.54 3.48
C THR A 66 10.29 -15.84 4.19
N ARG A 67 10.57 -15.76 5.49
CA ARG A 67 10.87 -16.95 6.30
C ARG A 67 9.62 -17.77 6.65
N GLY A 68 8.41 -17.19 6.48
CA GLY A 68 7.15 -17.85 6.78
C GLY A 68 6.81 -18.92 5.75
N ASN A 69 6.17 -20.00 6.18
CA ASN A 69 5.60 -21.00 5.29
C ASN A 69 4.35 -20.43 4.62
N THR A 70 4.46 -20.02 3.36
CA THR A 70 3.40 -19.37 2.60
C THR A 70 3.12 -20.13 1.29
N ARG A 71 1.92 -20.00 0.74
CA ARG A 71 1.52 -20.62 -0.54
C ARG A 71 0.53 -19.74 -1.27
N LEU A 72 0.74 -19.50 -2.58
CA LEU A 72 -0.22 -18.78 -3.41
C LEU A 72 -1.35 -19.74 -3.82
N VAL A 73 -2.60 -19.42 -3.47
CA VAL A 73 -3.75 -20.30 -3.68
C VAL A 73 -4.83 -19.74 -4.60
N ALA A 74 -4.85 -18.42 -4.84
CA ALA A 74 -5.83 -17.79 -5.73
C ALA A 74 -5.29 -16.48 -6.29
N VAL A 75 -5.74 -16.10 -7.49
CA VAL A 75 -5.42 -14.80 -8.10
C VAL A 75 -6.64 -14.18 -8.76
N ALA A 76 -6.68 -12.83 -8.77
CA ALA A 76 -7.69 -12.06 -9.50
C ALA A 76 -7.07 -10.85 -10.20
N ASP A 77 -7.50 -10.58 -11.42
CA ASP A 77 -7.23 -9.32 -12.15
C ASP A 77 -8.46 -8.99 -12.99
N VAL A 78 -8.71 -7.71 -13.27
CA VAL A 78 -9.80 -7.32 -14.18
C VAL A 78 -9.64 -7.98 -15.55
N ASN A 79 -8.41 -8.22 -15.99
CA ASN A 79 -8.06 -8.95 -17.19
C ASN A 79 -7.75 -10.42 -16.85
N ALA A 80 -8.70 -11.32 -17.14
CA ALA A 80 -8.56 -12.76 -16.86
C ALA A 80 -7.34 -13.38 -17.54
N LYS A 81 -7.05 -12.99 -18.79
CA LYS A 81 -5.87 -13.48 -19.51
C LYS A 81 -4.58 -13.11 -18.79
N LYS A 82 -4.49 -11.87 -18.33
CA LYS A 82 -3.33 -11.40 -17.55
C LYS A 82 -3.16 -12.18 -16.24
N ALA A 83 -4.26 -12.47 -15.53
CA ALA A 83 -4.21 -13.30 -14.34
C ALA A 83 -3.64 -14.69 -14.65
N LYS A 84 -4.14 -15.33 -15.71
CA LYS A 84 -3.66 -16.64 -16.15
C LYS A 84 -2.18 -16.63 -16.57
N ASP A 85 -1.79 -15.69 -17.44
CA ASP A 85 -0.39 -15.56 -17.89
C ASP A 85 0.58 -15.40 -16.70
N ARG A 86 0.12 -14.70 -15.63
CA ARG A 86 0.93 -14.53 -14.41
C ARG A 86 1.05 -15.81 -13.60
N VAL A 87 -0.04 -16.57 -13.43
CA VAL A 87 0.00 -17.87 -12.74
C VAL A 87 0.92 -18.83 -13.46
N ASP A 88 0.84 -18.90 -14.79
CA ASP A 88 1.71 -19.75 -15.60
C ASP A 88 3.19 -19.36 -15.45
N GLY A 89 3.47 -18.05 -15.39
CA GLY A 89 4.80 -17.53 -15.09
C GLY A 89 5.28 -17.89 -13.68
N TYR A 90 4.41 -17.75 -12.67
CA TYR A 90 4.77 -18.10 -11.29
C TYR A 90 5.00 -19.60 -11.11
N LYS A 91 4.18 -20.46 -11.74
CA LYS A 91 4.40 -21.94 -11.71
C LYS A 91 5.76 -22.30 -12.26
N LYS A 92 6.19 -21.66 -13.36
CA LYS A 92 7.54 -21.87 -13.93
C LYS A 92 8.68 -21.40 -13.01
N GLN A 93 8.47 -20.31 -12.28
CA GLN A 93 9.48 -19.68 -11.43
C GLN A 93 9.55 -20.25 -10.02
N PHE A 94 8.40 -20.61 -9.43
CA PHE A 94 8.24 -20.93 -8.01
C PHE A 94 7.71 -22.34 -7.74
N ASN A 95 7.48 -23.15 -8.79
CA ASN A 95 7.05 -24.55 -8.71
C ASN A 95 5.89 -24.77 -7.72
N ASP A 96 6.06 -25.71 -6.79
CA ASP A 96 5.03 -26.17 -5.83
C ASP A 96 4.54 -25.11 -4.85
N TRP A 97 5.21 -23.96 -4.76
CA TRP A 97 4.72 -22.85 -3.97
C TRP A 97 3.44 -22.22 -4.56
N VAL A 98 3.16 -22.46 -5.85
CA VAL A 98 1.99 -21.94 -6.56
C VAL A 98 0.92 -23.04 -6.69
N ASP A 99 0.00 -23.03 -5.76
CA ASP A 99 -1.14 -23.97 -5.71
C ASP A 99 -2.42 -23.26 -6.17
N VAL A 100 -2.40 -22.80 -7.42
CA VAL A 100 -3.52 -22.09 -8.05
C VAL A 100 -4.05 -22.96 -9.20
N PRO A 101 -5.16 -23.70 -8.98
CA PRO A 101 -5.86 -24.39 -10.05
C PRO A 101 -6.61 -23.40 -10.94
N GLU A 102 -7.08 -23.86 -12.12
CA GLU A 102 -7.71 -22.99 -13.13
C GLU A 102 -8.99 -22.31 -12.59
N ASP A 103 -9.77 -22.96 -11.77
CA ASP A 103 -10.99 -22.44 -11.15
C ASP A 103 -10.73 -21.43 -10.03
N ARG A 104 -9.46 -21.17 -9.68
CA ARG A 104 -9.04 -20.10 -8.75
C ARG A 104 -8.28 -18.98 -9.43
N ILE A 105 -8.43 -18.86 -10.75
CA ILE A 105 -7.92 -17.75 -11.57
C ILE A 105 -9.12 -16.90 -12.00
N PHE A 106 -9.32 -15.75 -11.38
CA PHE A 106 -10.53 -14.97 -11.54
C PHE A 106 -10.29 -13.71 -12.38
N GLY A 107 -11.23 -13.47 -13.32
CA GLY A 107 -11.27 -12.27 -14.14
C GLY A 107 -12.43 -11.34 -13.75
N GLY A 108 -12.38 -10.11 -14.27
CA GLY A 108 -13.45 -9.13 -14.10
C GLY A 108 -13.38 -8.31 -12.81
N ILE A 109 -14.28 -7.32 -12.71
CA ILE A 109 -14.28 -6.35 -11.62
C ILE A 109 -14.57 -7.02 -10.26
N ASP A 110 -15.43 -8.03 -10.25
CA ASP A 110 -15.81 -8.77 -9.04
C ASP A 110 -14.94 -9.99 -8.74
N GLY A 111 -13.97 -10.31 -9.61
CA GLY A 111 -13.07 -11.46 -9.43
C GLY A 111 -12.34 -11.48 -8.10
N TYR A 112 -12.10 -10.31 -7.50
CA TYR A 112 -11.48 -10.20 -6.18
C TYR A 112 -12.28 -10.88 -5.07
N LYS A 113 -13.61 -10.89 -5.14
CA LYS A 113 -14.47 -11.54 -4.15
C LYS A 113 -14.20 -13.05 -4.13
N HIS A 114 -14.20 -13.65 -5.30
CA HIS A 114 -13.93 -15.08 -5.45
C HIS A 114 -12.51 -15.44 -5.00
N ALA A 115 -11.50 -14.61 -5.30
CA ALA A 115 -10.14 -14.87 -4.83
C ALA A 115 -10.03 -14.78 -3.30
N ILE A 116 -10.71 -13.83 -2.67
CA ILE A 116 -10.75 -13.68 -1.21
C ILE A 116 -11.45 -14.87 -0.55
N ASP A 117 -12.54 -15.34 -1.16
CA ASP A 117 -13.37 -16.43 -0.64
C ASP A 117 -12.77 -17.84 -0.91
N SER A 118 -11.67 -17.93 -1.67
CA SER A 118 -10.99 -19.19 -2.03
C SER A 118 -10.21 -19.85 -0.89
N GLY A 119 -10.44 -19.48 0.37
CA GLY A 119 -9.77 -20.08 1.52
C GLY A 119 -8.43 -19.43 1.88
N ALA A 120 -8.09 -18.27 1.32
CA ALA A 120 -6.88 -17.53 1.69
C ALA A 120 -6.93 -17.03 3.13
N ASP A 121 -5.79 -17.01 3.81
CA ASP A 121 -5.60 -16.39 5.12
C ASP A 121 -5.17 -14.93 4.97
N LEU A 122 -4.32 -14.65 3.98
CA LEU A 122 -3.77 -13.35 3.65
C LEU A 122 -4.17 -12.93 2.23
N VAL A 123 -4.69 -11.73 2.09
CA VAL A 123 -5.00 -11.12 0.80
C VAL A 123 -4.00 -10.00 0.49
N VAL A 124 -3.35 -10.09 -0.66
CA VAL A 124 -2.48 -9.05 -1.22
C VAL A 124 -3.29 -8.23 -2.21
N ILE A 125 -3.52 -6.94 -1.90
CA ILE A 125 -4.27 -6.02 -2.76
C ILE A 125 -3.29 -5.08 -3.45
N ALA A 126 -3.11 -5.25 -4.76
CA ALA A 126 -2.19 -4.48 -5.60
C ALA A 126 -2.87 -3.87 -6.84
N THR A 127 -4.16 -3.63 -6.75
CA THR A 127 -4.99 -2.94 -7.76
C THR A 127 -4.74 -1.42 -7.73
N PRO A 128 -5.22 -0.67 -8.74
CA PRO A 128 -5.21 0.79 -8.69
C PRO A 128 -5.99 1.33 -7.48
N PRO A 129 -5.62 2.51 -6.94
CA PRO A 129 -6.19 3.07 -5.71
C PRO A 129 -7.72 3.14 -5.65
N GLY A 130 -8.37 3.49 -6.78
CA GLY A 130 -9.83 3.62 -6.84
C GLY A 130 -10.60 2.32 -6.56
N PHE A 131 -9.97 1.16 -6.75
CA PHE A 131 -10.60 -0.14 -6.47
C PHE A 131 -10.35 -0.65 -5.05
N LYS A 132 -9.30 -0.17 -4.39
CA LYS A 132 -8.83 -0.74 -3.12
C LYS A 132 -9.81 -0.63 -1.96
N PRO A 133 -10.54 0.48 -1.75
CA PRO A 133 -11.41 0.62 -0.58
C PRO A 133 -12.44 -0.49 -0.44
N GLN A 134 -13.10 -0.85 -1.54
CA GLN A 134 -14.09 -1.92 -1.54
C GLN A 134 -13.47 -3.32 -1.38
N GLN A 135 -12.29 -3.54 -1.98
CA GLN A 135 -11.57 -4.82 -1.88
C GLN A 135 -11.03 -5.03 -0.47
N PHE A 136 -10.47 -3.97 0.13
CA PHE A 136 -9.99 -3.97 1.51
C PHE A 136 -11.12 -4.24 2.51
N GLU A 137 -12.23 -3.52 2.39
CA GLU A 137 -13.41 -3.72 3.24
C GLU A 137 -13.94 -5.16 3.13
N TYR A 138 -14.02 -5.68 1.89
CA TYR A 138 -14.48 -7.05 1.66
C TYR A 138 -13.56 -8.08 2.33
N ALA A 139 -12.25 -7.95 2.17
CA ALA A 139 -11.28 -8.84 2.80
C ALA A 139 -11.38 -8.84 4.33
N VAL A 140 -11.53 -7.66 4.94
CA VAL A 140 -11.74 -7.52 6.39
C VAL A 140 -13.07 -8.14 6.85
N LYS A 141 -14.16 -7.94 6.09
CA LYS A 141 -15.47 -8.58 6.37
C LYS A 141 -15.37 -10.10 6.32
N ALA A 142 -14.64 -10.63 5.33
CA ALA A 142 -14.36 -12.05 5.16
C ALA A 142 -13.37 -12.62 6.19
N GLY A 143 -12.86 -11.81 7.13
CA GLY A 143 -11.97 -12.26 8.19
C GLY A 143 -10.54 -12.55 7.74
N LYS A 144 -10.06 -11.87 6.68
CA LYS A 144 -8.72 -12.10 6.12
C LYS A 144 -7.73 -11.06 6.64
N HIS A 145 -6.47 -11.48 6.84
CA HIS A 145 -5.35 -10.57 6.94
C HIS A 145 -5.13 -9.87 5.60
N VAL A 146 -4.65 -8.62 5.62
CA VAL A 146 -4.51 -7.83 4.39
C VAL A 146 -3.14 -7.19 4.30
N PHE A 147 -2.45 -7.40 3.19
CA PHE A 147 -1.39 -6.53 2.73
C PHE A 147 -1.93 -5.70 1.57
N CYS A 148 -2.03 -4.39 1.77
CA CYS A 148 -2.55 -3.47 0.77
C CYS A 148 -1.45 -2.54 0.27
N GLU A 149 -1.18 -2.52 -1.03
CA GLU A 149 -0.27 -1.55 -1.62
C GLU A 149 -0.80 -0.12 -1.48
N LYS A 150 0.14 0.81 -1.30
CA LYS A 150 -0.17 2.25 -1.30
C LYS A 150 -0.64 2.73 -2.69
N PRO A 151 -1.34 3.86 -2.78
CA PRO A 151 -2.21 4.42 -1.76
C PRO A 151 -3.45 3.55 -1.54
N VAL A 152 -4.05 3.67 -0.38
CA VAL A 152 -5.19 2.80 -0.01
C VAL A 152 -6.52 3.22 -0.65
N ALA A 153 -6.58 4.43 -1.19
CA ALA A 153 -7.73 5.01 -1.88
C ALA A 153 -7.29 6.13 -2.81
N SER A 154 -8.15 6.56 -3.73
CA SER A 154 -7.95 7.71 -4.63
C SER A 154 -8.66 8.98 -4.15
N ASP A 155 -9.52 8.89 -3.14
CA ASP A 155 -10.38 9.98 -2.66
C ASP A 155 -10.68 9.89 -1.15
N ALA A 156 -11.25 10.97 -0.60
CA ALA A 156 -11.58 11.06 0.82
C ALA A 156 -12.69 10.08 1.26
N PRO A 157 -13.77 9.84 0.48
CA PRO A 157 -14.73 8.77 0.80
C PRO A 157 -14.10 7.40 0.92
N GLY A 158 -13.20 7.05 -0.02
CA GLY A 158 -12.44 5.79 0.01
C GLY A 158 -11.55 5.67 1.23
N VAL A 159 -10.84 6.76 1.60
CA VAL A 159 -10.03 6.79 2.83
C VAL A 159 -10.89 6.54 4.07
N ARG A 160 -12.05 7.21 4.20
CA ARG A 160 -12.97 6.97 5.33
C ARG A 160 -13.46 5.53 5.40
N ARG A 161 -13.72 4.91 4.24
CA ARG A 161 -14.11 3.49 4.15
C ARG A 161 -13.01 2.57 4.66
N VAL A 162 -11.76 2.80 4.25
CA VAL A 162 -10.60 2.02 4.71
C VAL A 162 -10.37 2.21 6.21
N LEU A 163 -10.49 3.43 6.73
CA LEU A 163 -10.36 3.70 8.16
C LEU A 163 -11.43 2.94 8.98
N ALA A 164 -12.69 2.95 8.53
CA ALA A 164 -13.76 2.20 9.18
C ALA A 164 -13.48 0.69 9.15
N ALA A 165 -13.07 0.15 8.00
CA ALA A 165 -12.70 -1.26 7.87
C ALA A 165 -11.49 -1.63 8.74
N THR A 166 -10.53 -0.71 8.94
CA THR A 166 -9.39 -0.93 9.83
C THR A 166 -9.83 -1.06 11.29
N GLN A 167 -10.86 -0.32 11.73
CA GLN A 167 -11.40 -0.50 13.07
C GLN A 167 -12.07 -1.88 13.24
N GLU A 168 -12.78 -2.36 12.21
CA GLU A 168 -13.32 -3.73 12.21
C GLU A 168 -12.21 -4.80 12.21
N ALA A 169 -11.13 -4.58 11.46
CA ALA A 169 -9.98 -5.48 11.47
C ALA A 169 -9.37 -5.60 12.88
N LYS A 170 -9.24 -4.48 13.61
CA LYS A 170 -8.76 -4.47 15.01
C LYS A 170 -9.66 -5.32 15.92
N LYS A 171 -10.99 -5.19 15.81
CA LYS A 171 -11.95 -5.99 16.60
C LYS A 171 -11.82 -7.49 16.32
N LYS A 172 -11.50 -7.84 15.08
CA LYS A 172 -11.34 -9.22 14.62
C LYS A 172 -9.93 -9.78 14.84
N ASN A 173 -8.98 -8.99 15.38
CA ASN A 173 -7.56 -9.31 15.50
C ASN A 173 -6.91 -9.65 14.15
N LEU A 174 -7.31 -8.97 13.09
CA LEU A 174 -6.70 -9.11 11.77
C LEU A 174 -5.49 -8.19 11.64
N LEU A 175 -4.46 -8.69 10.99
CA LEU A 175 -3.26 -7.92 10.68
C LEU A 175 -3.44 -7.18 9.37
N ILE A 176 -3.06 -5.91 9.38
CA ILE A 176 -3.09 -5.04 8.21
C ILE A 176 -1.69 -4.48 7.98
N GLY A 177 -1.13 -4.74 6.80
CA GLY A 177 0.09 -4.13 6.31
C GLY A 177 -0.19 -3.19 5.14
N ILE A 178 0.44 -2.01 5.13
CA ILE A 178 0.33 -1.05 4.01
C ILE A 178 1.70 -0.89 3.35
N GLY A 179 1.73 -0.89 2.02
CA GLY A 179 2.94 -0.85 1.20
C GLY A 179 3.69 0.50 1.19
N LEU A 180 3.76 1.19 2.34
CA LEU A 180 4.59 2.38 2.56
C LEU A 180 5.99 1.93 2.98
N GLN A 181 6.80 1.48 2.01
CA GLN A 181 8.07 0.80 2.28
C GLN A 181 9.05 1.60 3.14
N ARG A 182 9.06 2.94 3.06
CA ARG A 182 9.96 3.79 3.86
C ARG A 182 9.76 3.61 5.36
N ARG A 183 8.54 3.30 5.79
CA ARG A 183 8.21 2.95 7.19
C ARG A 183 8.90 1.67 7.68
N HIS A 184 9.41 0.85 6.76
CA HIS A 184 10.08 -0.42 7.01
C HIS A 184 11.56 -0.42 6.61
N GLU A 185 12.09 0.71 6.11
CA GLU A 185 13.50 0.87 5.77
C GLU A 185 14.28 1.31 7.00
N GLU A 186 15.28 0.54 7.40
CA GLU A 186 16.08 0.79 8.60
C GLU A 186 16.67 2.21 8.64
N ARG A 187 17.18 2.70 7.50
CA ARG A 187 17.70 4.07 7.40
C ARG A 187 16.66 5.14 7.73
N TYR A 188 15.39 4.98 7.30
CA TYR A 188 14.32 5.92 7.62
C TYR A 188 13.93 5.81 9.10
N ILE A 189 13.79 4.59 9.61
CA ILE A 189 13.45 4.32 11.02
C ILE A 189 14.48 4.98 11.94
N ASN A 190 15.78 4.77 11.67
CA ASN A 190 16.87 5.33 12.48
C ASN A 190 16.92 6.87 12.37
N ASN A 191 16.81 7.44 11.16
CA ASN A 191 16.83 8.89 10.98
C ASN A 191 15.64 9.58 11.65
N VAL A 192 14.41 9.05 11.47
CA VAL A 192 13.22 9.62 12.11
C VAL A 192 13.33 9.52 13.62
N LYS A 193 13.85 8.40 14.14
CA LYS A 193 14.12 8.27 15.58
C LYS A 193 15.09 9.34 16.08
N MET A 194 16.22 9.56 15.39
CA MET A 194 17.16 10.61 15.76
C MET A 194 16.52 12.02 15.78
N LEU A 195 15.65 12.31 14.81
CA LEU A 195 14.91 13.57 14.75
C LEU A 195 13.95 13.71 15.94
N HIS A 196 13.22 12.64 16.29
CA HIS A 196 12.32 12.61 17.45
C HIS A 196 13.09 12.69 18.79
N ASP A 197 14.32 12.18 18.85
CA ASP A 197 15.22 12.31 19.99
C ASP A 197 15.83 13.73 20.12
N GLY A 198 15.47 14.66 19.20
CA GLY A 198 15.84 16.07 19.27
C GLY A 198 17.17 16.43 18.62
N ALA A 199 17.71 15.63 17.71
CA ALA A 199 19.02 15.87 17.07
C ALA A 199 19.14 17.26 16.41
N ILE A 200 18.02 17.80 15.85
CA ILE A 200 17.97 19.14 15.26
C ILE A 200 17.07 20.11 16.04
N GLY A 201 16.67 19.76 17.25
CA GLY A 201 15.74 20.53 18.07
C GLY A 201 14.29 20.36 17.63
N GLU A 202 13.44 21.36 17.94
CA GLU A 202 12.04 21.38 17.53
C GLU A 202 11.93 21.52 16.01
N ILE A 203 11.19 20.62 15.37
CA ILE A 203 10.98 20.61 13.92
C ILE A 203 9.81 21.54 13.59
N ASN A 204 10.05 22.58 12.82
CA ASN A 204 9.07 23.62 12.50
C ASN A 204 8.76 23.75 11.01
N LEU A 205 9.54 23.09 10.13
CA LEU A 205 9.30 23.07 8.70
C LEU A 205 9.75 21.74 8.08
N MET A 206 8.91 21.19 7.23
CA MET A 206 9.26 20.11 6.30
C MET A 206 9.24 20.61 4.86
N ARG A 207 10.16 20.12 4.04
CA ARG A 207 10.10 20.27 2.57
C ARG A 207 10.20 18.90 1.94
N VAL A 208 9.23 18.55 1.11
CA VAL A 208 9.13 17.22 0.51
C VAL A 208 8.97 17.33 -1.01
N TYR A 209 9.67 16.46 -1.74
CA TYR A 209 9.80 16.56 -3.19
C TYR A 209 9.60 15.22 -3.85
N TRP A 210 8.74 15.18 -4.89
CA TRP A 210 8.73 14.13 -5.88
C TRP A 210 8.73 14.76 -7.28
N ASN A 211 9.88 15.29 -7.69
CA ASN A 211 10.08 15.86 -9.01
C ASN A 211 10.66 14.77 -9.92
N GLY A 212 9.79 13.98 -10.53
CA GLY A 212 10.13 12.87 -11.40
C GLY A 212 9.99 13.19 -12.88
N ARG A 213 10.28 12.18 -13.70
CA ARG A 213 10.08 12.22 -15.14
C ARG A 213 8.61 11.94 -15.49
N GLY A 214 8.30 11.95 -16.79
CA GLY A 214 6.98 11.55 -17.29
C GLY A 214 6.62 10.11 -16.89
N ILE A 215 5.37 9.78 -17.10
CA ILE A 215 4.79 8.48 -16.78
C ILE A 215 4.44 7.73 -18.05
N TRP A 216 4.40 6.40 -17.98
CA TRP A 216 4.02 5.53 -19.09
C TRP A 216 2.59 5.84 -19.56
N TYR A 217 2.35 5.64 -20.88
CA TYR A 217 1.05 5.72 -21.52
C TYR A 217 0.93 4.61 -22.54
N ARG A 218 -0.27 4.03 -22.68
CA ARG A 218 -0.58 2.98 -23.66
C ARG A 218 -1.65 3.47 -24.61
N ASN A 219 -1.41 3.33 -25.90
CA ASN A 219 -2.42 3.66 -26.89
C ASN A 219 -3.64 2.75 -26.75
N ARG A 220 -4.80 3.28 -27.15
CA ARG A 220 -6.03 2.48 -27.21
C ARG A 220 -5.92 1.48 -28.35
N GLU A 221 -6.18 0.22 -28.06
CA GLU A 221 -6.24 -0.84 -29.06
C GLU A 221 -7.66 -0.90 -29.70
N PRO A 222 -7.78 -1.34 -30.97
CA PRO A 222 -9.08 -1.53 -31.60
C PRO A 222 -9.99 -2.47 -30.78
N GLY A 223 -11.26 -2.09 -30.63
CA GLY A 223 -12.24 -2.86 -29.87
C GLY A 223 -12.17 -2.72 -28.34
N MET A 224 -11.19 -1.96 -27.82
CA MET A 224 -11.10 -1.69 -26.38
C MET A 224 -12.20 -0.74 -25.93
N THR A 225 -12.97 -1.14 -24.91
CA THR A 225 -13.98 -0.27 -24.28
C THR A 225 -13.31 0.86 -23.48
N ASP A 226 -14.06 1.92 -23.17
CA ASP A 226 -13.53 3.03 -22.35
C ASP A 226 -13.03 2.57 -20.99
N MET A 227 -13.76 1.69 -20.33
CA MET A 227 -13.36 1.13 -19.03
C MET A 227 -12.05 0.34 -19.15
N GLN A 228 -11.92 -0.50 -20.18
CA GLN A 228 -10.67 -1.24 -20.42
C GLN A 228 -9.48 -0.30 -20.68
N PHE A 229 -9.70 0.74 -21.48
CA PHE A 229 -8.69 1.75 -21.77
C PHE A 229 -8.27 2.49 -20.50
N GLN A 230 -9.22 2.95 -19.70
CA GLN A 230 -8.93 3.64 -18.43
C GLN A 230 -8.24 2.72 -17.42
N CYS A 231 -8.69 1.47 -17.26
CA CYS A 231 -8.00 0.50 -16.42
C CYS A 231 -6.56 0.22 -16.89
N ASN A 232 -6.33 0.19 -18.21
CA ASN A 232 -5.01 -0.03 -18.79
C ASN A 232 -4.08 1.18 -18.61
N ASN A 233 -4.65 2.38 -18.51
CA ASN A 233 -3.98 3.66 -18.24
C ASN A 233 -4.39 4.27 -16.90
N TRP A 234 -4.68 3.45 -15.92
CA TRP A 234 -5.29 3.85 -14.64
C TRP A 234 -4.63 5.05 -13.97
N TYR A 235 -3.32 5.20 -14.12
CA TYR A 235 -2.59 6.31 -13.52
C TYR A 235 -3.03 7.67 -14.07
N HIS A 236 -3.42 7.74 -15.34
CA HIS A 236 -3.84 8.96 -16.02
C HIS A 236 -5.28 9.41 -15.69
N PHE A 237 -6.05 8.60 -14.96
CA PHE A 237 -7.44 8.89 -14.61
C PHE A 237 -7.58 9.11 -13.10
N ILE A 238 -8.08 10.30 -12.71
CA ILE A 238 -8.14 10.73 -11.31
C ILE A 238 -8.95 9.76 -10.45
N TRP A 239 -10.06 9.24 -10.97
CA TRP A 239 -10.89 8.28 -10.22
C TRP A 239 -10.13 7.01 -9.83
N ALA A 240 -9.17 6.59 -10.65
CA ALA A 240 -8.42 5.37 -10.42
C ALA A 240 -7.12 5.60 -9.63
N SER A 241 -6.45 6.75 -9.84
CA SER A 241 -5.12 7.04 -9.27
C SER A 241 -5.15 7.99 -8.07
N GLY A 242 -6.08 8.95 -8.03
CA GLY A 242 -6.03 10.08 -7.10
C GLY A 242 -4.99 11.12 -7.47
N ASP A 243 -4.48 11.12 -8.72
CA ASP A 243 -3.40 11.95 -9.24
C ASP A 243 -2.01 11.59 -8.67
N GLN A 244 -0.98 12.24 -9.20
CA GLN A 244 0.42 12.08 -8.83
C GLN A 244 0.67 12.33 -7.34
N ILE A 245 -0.01 13.33 -6.77
CA ILE A 245 0.14 13.68 -5.36
C ILE A 245 -0.29 12.53 -4.44
N CYS A 246 -1.35 11.82 -4.80
CA CYS A 246 -1.85 10.66 -4.08
C CYS A 246 -1.02 9.41 -4.38
N GLU A 247 -0.79 9.13 -5.68
CA GLU A 247 -0.22 7.83 -6.08
C GLU A 247 1.28 7.73 -5.83
N GLN A 248 2.03 8.80 -6.08
CA GLN A 248 3.49 8.76 -6.02
C GLN A 248 4.06 9.61 -4.89
N HIS A 249 3.61 10.85 -4.77
CA HIS A 249 4.15 11.79 -3.78
C HIS A 249 3.76 11.44 -2.34
N ILE A 250 2.76 10.57 -2.16
CA ILE A 250 2.39 10.01 -0.84
C ILE A 250 3.60 9.47 -0.06
N HIS A 251 4.62 8.93 -0.74
CA HIS A 251 5.81 8.44 -0.07
C HIS A 251 6.55 9.54 0.72
N ASN A 252 6.65 10.74 0.16
CA ASN A 252 7.31 11.86 0.81
C ASN A 252 6.40 12.56 1.82
N LEU A 253 5.09 12.68 1.50
CA LEU A 253 4.09 13.22 2.41
C LEU A 253 3.97 12.38 3.68
N ASP A 254 4.01 11.05 3.54
CA ASP A 254 4.00 10.12 4.68
C ASP A 254 5.24 10.29 5.57
N VAL A 255 6.42 10.43 4.97
CA VAL A 255 7.64 10.71 5.74
C VAL A 255 7.55 12.05 6.44
N GLY A 256 7.03 13.09 5.77
CA GLY A 256 6.82 14.41 6.39
C GLY A 256 5.91 14.32 7.61
N ASN A 257 4.78 13.67 7.50
CA ASN A 257 3.87 13.43 8.62
C ASN A 257 4.51 12.56 9.72
N TRP A 258 5.33 11.58 9.35
CA TRP A 258 6.05 10.75 10.32
C TRP A 258 7.07 11.56 11.13
N VAL A 259 7.84 12.41 10.45
CA VAL A 259 8.81 13.29 11.10
C VAL A 259 8.11 14.31 12.01
N MET A 260 7.02 14.93 11.54
CA MET A 260 6.21 15.87 12.32
C MET A 260 5.43 15.20 13.46
N ASN A 261 5.27 13.87 13.41
CA ASN A 261 4.43 13.07 14.31
C ASN A 261 2.99 13.60 14.42
N ASP A 262 2.47 14.16 13.34
CA ASP A 262 1.16 14.83 13.28
C ASP A 262 0.60 14.79 11.85
N TYR A 263 -0.63 15.27 11.65
CA TYR A 263 -1.30 15.37 10.36
C TYR A 263 -1.71 16.82 10.09
N PRO A 264 -1.60 17.29 8.83
CA PRO A 264 -2.04 18.63 8.46
C PRO A 264 -3.54 18.82 8.67
N ILE A 265 -3.91 20.00 9.16
CA ILE A 265 -5.31 20.43 9.33
C ILE A 265 -5.79 21.30 8.16
N MET A 266 -4.87 21.80 7.34
CA MET A 266 -5.16 22.64 6.18
C MET A 266 -4.17 22.39 5.06
N ALA A 267 -4.62 22.50 3.82
CA ALA A 267 -3.82 22.43 2.63
C ALA A 267 -4.21 23.60 1.69
N ASN A 268 -3.23 24.31 1.17
CA ASN A 268 -3.39 25.34 0.15
C ASN A 268 -2.42 25.05 -1.00
N GLY A 269 -2.94 24.88 -2.23
CA GLY A 269 -2.12 24.39 -3.31
C GLY A 269 -2.49 24.94 -4.68
N MET A 270 -1.55 24.77 -5.61
CA MET A 270 -1.73 25.05 -7.04
C MET A 270 -1.08 23.95 -7.87
N GLY A 271 -1.50 23.83 -9.13
CA GLY A 271 -0.96 22.87 -10.08
C GLY A 271 -1.58 23.03 -11.46
N GLY A 272 -1.06 22.29 -12.41
CA GLY A 272 -1.53 22.34 -13.80
C GLY A 272 -1.26 21.03 -14.54
N GLY A 273 -1.92 20.85 -15.70
CA GLY A 273 -1.82 19.65 -16.54
C GLY A 273 -1.83 19.94 -18.04
N GLU A 274 -1.38 21.10 -18.43
CA GLU A 274 -1.48 21.61 -19.82
C GLU A 274 -0.47 20.94 -20.76
N GLU A 275 0.69 20.57 -20.25
CA GLU A 275 1.77 19.95 -21.04
C GLU A 275 1.55 18.46 -21.30
N ARG A 276 0.85 17.78 -20.39
CA ARG A 276 0.65 16.34 -20.48
C ARG A 276 -0.28 16.00 -21.65
N MET A 277 0.20 15.12 -22.53
CA MET A 277 -0.53 14.70 -23.75
C MET A 277 -1.02 15.90 -24.59
N GLY A 278 -0.25 17.01 -24.59
CA GLY A 278 -0.63 18.24 -25.28
C GLY A 278 -1.91 18.88 -24.73
N GLY A 279 -2.19 18.70 -23.43
CA GLY A 279 -3.39 19.20 -22.78
C GLY A 279 -4.66 18.37 -23.04
N ASP A 280 -4.56 17.24 -23.76
CA ASP A 280 -5.72 16.38 -24.07
C ASP A 280 -6.21 15.63 -22.83
N ARG A 281 -7.20 16.20 -22.16
CA ARG A 281 -7.80 15.67 -20.93
C ARG A 281 -8.55 14.34 -21.11
N SER A 282 -8.89 13.98 -22.34
CA SER A 282 -9.47 12.66 -22.64
C SER A 282 -8.43 11.53 -22.52
N LYS A 283 -7.16 11.86 -22.69
CA LYS A 283 -6.04 10.94 -22.56
C LYS A 283 -5.44 10.94 -21.16
N SER A 284 -5.38 12.12 -20.50
CA SER A 284 -4.82 12.24 -19.16
C SER A 284 -5.51 13.35 -18.38
N GLN A 285 -6.03 13.01 -17.21
CA GLN A 285 -6.71 13.94 -16.30
C GLN A 285 -5.79 14.48 -15.19
N ILE A 286 -4.67 13.80 -14.94
CA ILE A 286 -3.74 14.15 -13.86
C ILE A 286 -2.93 15.39 -14.18
N PHE A 287 -2.46 16.07 -13.14
CA PHE A 287 -1.60 17.23 -13.26
C PHE A 287 -0.16 16.85 -13.64
N ASP A 288 0.53 17.78 -14.31
CA ASP A 288 1.97 17.68 -14.60
C ASP A 288 2.81 18.02 -13.40
N HIS A 289 2.33 18.99 -12.61
CA HIS A 289 3.01 19.50 -11.44
C HIS A 289 2.01 19.97 -10.40
N THR A 290 2.44 19.91 -9.15
CA THR A 290 1.69 20.41 -7.99
C THR A 290 2.65 21.06 -7.02
N PHE A 291 2.19 22.14 -6.36
CA PHE A 291 2.78 22.69 -5.17
C PHE A 291 1.70 22.82 -4.11
N VAL A 292 1.95 22.32 -2.90
CA VAL A 292 1.00 22.40 -1.79
C VAL A 292 1.72 22.80 -0.51
N GLU A 293 1.19 23.82 0.17
CA GLU A 293 1.51 24.15 1.53
C GLU A 293 0.51 23.46 2.46
N TYR A 294 1.02 22.59 3.32
CA TYR A 294 0.26 21.98 4.40
C TYR A 294 0.54 22.69 5.72
N THR A 295 -0.51 22.92 6.52
CA THR A 295 -0.42 23.52 7.85
C THR A 295 -0.83 22.50 8.90
N TYR A 296 0.02 22.28 9.90
CA TYR A 296 -0.25 21.45 11.06
C TYR A 296 -0.98 22.27 12.16
N ALA A 297 -1.57 21.61 13.14
CA ALA A 297 -2.28 22.25 14.25
C ALA A 297 -1.35 23.19 15.08
N SER A 298 -0.07 22.87 15.15
CA SER A 298 1.00 23.71 15.75
C SER A 298 1.29 25.02 15.02
N GLY A 299 0.78 25.19 13.80
CA GLY A 299 1.14 26.29 12.89
C GLY A 299 2.36 26.00 12.00
N HIS A 300 3.08 24.92 12.27
CA HIS A 300 4.22 24.50 11.44
C HIS A 300 3.78 24.11 10.03
N LYS A 301 4.70 24.13 9.10
CA LYS A 301 4.42 23.94 7.67
C LYS A 301 5.13 22.74 7.08
N MET A 302 4.49 22.15 6.05
CA MET A 302 5.15 21.27 5.11
C MET A 302 4.94 21.79 3.69
N TYR A 303 6.02 22.09 2.97
CA TYR A 303 6.01 22.46 1.56
C TYR A 303 6.25 21.22 0.72
N SER A 304 5.37 21.00 -0.23
CA SER A 304 5.30 19.80 -1.05
C SER A 304 5.37 20.17 -2.52
N GLN A 305 6.31 19.57 -3.25
CA GLN A 305 6.42 19.73 -4.70
C GLN A 305 6.34 18.37 -5.36
N GLY A 306 5.42 18.23 -6.32
CA GLY A 306 5.28 17.06 -7.16
C GLY A 306 5.33 17.41 -8.63
N ARG A 307 6.03 16.61 -9.44
CA ARG A 307 6.07 16.76 -10.88
C ARG A 307 6.23 15.41 -11.58
N HIS A 308 5.44 15.22 -12.61
CA HIS A 308 5.52 14.10 -13.56
C HIS A 308 5.68 14.60 -15.00
N LEU A 309 6.57 15.56 -15.19
CA LEU A 309 6.93 16.08 -16.50
C LEU A 309 8.43 15.85 -16.73
N GLY A 310 8.75 15.15 -17.80
CA GLY A 310 10.12 14.90 -18.23
C GLY A 310 10.60 15.92 -19.24
N GLY A 311 11.90 15.97 -19.48
CA GLY A 311 12.51 16.81 -20.49
C GLY A 311 13.95 17.17 -20.14
N ASN A 312 14.73 17.63 -21.14
CA ASN A 312 16.15 17.96 -20.96
C ASN A 312 16.39 19.20 -20.07
N LYS A 313 15.34 20.01 -19.86
CA LYS A 313 15.39 21.24 -19.07
C LYS A 313 14.88 21.07 -17.63
N THR A 314 14.54 19.84 -17.21
CA THR A 314 14.01 19.57 -15.88
C THR A 314 14.95 18.67 -15.09
N PHE A 315 15.19 18.99 -13.83
CA PHE A 315 15.95 18.13 -12.91
C PHE A 315 15.02 17.13 -12.19
N SER A 316 15.54 15.98 -11.86
CA SER A 316 14.84 15.00 -10.99
C SER A 316 15.26 15.21 -9.55
N HIS A 317 14.30 15.25 -8.63
CA HIS A 317 14.55 15.44 -7.21
C HIS A 317 13.49 14.71 -6.39
N VAL A 318 13.89 13.68 -5.64
CA VAL A 318 13.03 12.94 -4.73
C VAL A 318 13.72 12.91 -3.37
N ALA A 319 13.20 13.71 -2.44
CA ALA A 319 13.84 13.90 -1.13
C ALA A 319 12.88 14.51 -0.11
N GLU A 320 13.27 14.41 1.16
CA GLU A 320 12.68 15.10 2.31
C GLU A 320 13.75 15.86 3.08
N TYR A 321 13.38 17.05 3.57
CA TYR A 321 14.22 17.91 4.40
C TYR A 321 13.44 18.34 5.63
N ALA A 322 13.98 18.06 6.80
CA ALA A 322 13.48 18.55 8.07
C ALA A 322 14.30 19.78 8.50
N HIS A 323 13.63 20.83 8.97
CA HIS A 323 14.24 22.02 9.50
C HIS A 323 13.81 22.19 10.94
N GLY A 324 14.77 22.15 11.84
CA GLY A 324 14.57 22.30 13.27
C GLY A 324 15.22 23.57 13.82
N SER A 325 14.98 23.84 15.09
CA SER A 325 15.50 25.01 15.81
C SER A 325 17.03 25.00 15.98
N LYS A 326 17.68 23.84 15.79
CA LYS A 326 19.14 23.67 16.00
C LYS A 326 19.86 23.15 14.75
N GLY A 327 19.17 22.95 13.63
CA GLY A 327 19.79 22.44 12.39
C GLY A 327 18.80 21.93 11.37
N THR A 328 19.32 21.29 10.31
CA THR A 328 18.54 20.68 9.23
C THR A 328 19.07 19.30 8.92
#